data_0f530beedd1d602c42d06dfe3a2e8158
#
_entry.id   0f530beedd1d602c42d06dfe3a2e8158
#
_cell.length_a   1.000
_cell.length_b   1.000
_cell.length_c   1.000
_cell.angle_alpha   90.00
_cell.angle_beta   90.00
_cell.angle_gamma   90.00
#
_symmetry.space_group_name_H-M   'P 1'
#
loop_
_entity.id
_entity.type
_entity.pdbx_description
1 polymer ?
#
loop_
_entity_poly.entity_id
_entity_poly.type
_entity_poly.pdbx_seq_one_letter_code
_entity_poly.pdbx_strand_id
1 'polypeptide(L)'
;EIPLRLVGSEMCIRDSLYFDKKATDSYDEPVSLSSSLLPLEKIYGYDPDEGIAPEDRRYLLGVQANLWTEFIRTEGRASFQLLPRIYALAEIAWSPVERKSWREFSEVRLPAHLARIDASGEPYRLPAPLGIEDGTSEGESFSFVIRPPFPGCKVRYTLNGAVPQDFDREMPEKFDIAVPRGEQRTLRCVTIAPSGRRSTVTTLVLTNRMQTNNPE
;
A
#
# COMPACT_ATOMS: atom_id res chain seq x y z
N GLU A 1 8.89 34.71 15.37
CA GLU A 1 7.84 33.68 15.68
C GLU A 1 7.59 32.64 14.57
N ILE A 2 8.11 32.85 13.37
CA ILE A 2 8.01 31.92 12.23
C ILE A 2 8.81 30.61 12.43
N PRO A 3 9.98 30.58 13.09
CA PRO A 3 10.81 29.38 13.19
C PRO A 3 10.18 28.20 13.96
N LEU A 4 9.37 28.47 14.97
CA LEU A 4 8.76 27.43 15.81
C LEU A 4 7.58 26.70 15.12
N ARG A 5 6.89 27.36 14.19
CA ARG A 5 5.83 26.75 13.37
C ARG A 5 6.38 25.88 12.25
N LEU A 6 7.52 26.23 11.68
CA LEU A 6 8.21 25.42 10.67
C LEU A 6 8.69 24.06 11.23
N VAL A 7 9.15 24.01 12.47
CA VAL A 7 9.60 22.77 13.12
C VAL A 7 8.46 21.76 13.30
N GLY A 8 7.25 22.23 13.64
CA GLY A 8 6.07 21.38 13.74
C GLY A 8 5.61 20.84 12.39
N SER A 9 5.63 21.66 11.35
CA SER A 9 5.27 21.25 9.98
C SER A 9 6.30 20.31 9.35
N GLU A 10 7.59 20.44 9.64
CA GLU A 10 8.60 19.49 9.20
C GLU A 10 8.45 18.10 9.83
N MET A 11 8.02 17.99 11.09
CA MET A 11 7.76 16.69 11.70
C MET A 11 6.57 15.97 11.05
N CYS A 12 5.51 16.68 10.73
CA CYS A 12 4.35 16.10 10.01
C CYS A 12 4.71 15.64 8.59
N ILE A 13 5.49 16.44 7.84
CA ILE A 13 6.00 16.09 6.51
C ILE A 13 6.87 14.82 6.58
N ARG A 14 7.75 14.73 7.59
CA ARG A 14 8.65 13.58 7.78
C ARG A 14 7.91 12.26 7.93
N ASP A 15 6.75 12.25 8.57
CA ASP A 15 5.98 11.05 8.80
C ASP A 15 5.10 10.64 7.61
N SER A 16 4.65 11.60 6.80
CA SER A 16 3.65 11.36 5.77
C SER A 16 4.11 11.58 4.33
N LEU A 17 5.22 12.32 4.10
CA LEU A 17 5.66 12.72 2.76
C LEU A 17 7.12 12.38 2.44
N TYR A 18 7.77 11.49 3.22
CA TYR A 18 9.10 10.96 2.90
C TYR A 18 8.97 9.64 2.14
N PHE A 19 9.11 9.71 0.83
CA PHE A 19 8.84 8.61 -0.10
C PHE A 19 9.95 7.55 -0.16
N ASP A 20 11.08 7.77 0.51
CA ASP A 20 12.12 6.77 0.75
C ASP A 20 11.72 5.71 1.80
N LYS A 21 10.64 5.94 2.57
CA LYS A 21 10.08 4.97 3.52
C LYS A 21 9.47 3.76 2.81
N LYS A 22 9.43 2.62 3.51
CA LYS A 22 8.72 1.42 3.06
C LYS A 22 7.25 1.70 2.77
N ALA A 23 6.67 1.01 1.80
CA ALA A 23 5.23 1.08 1.53
C ALA A 23 4.45 -0.01 2.24
N THR A 24 5.06 -1.18 2.43
CA THR A 24 4.46 -2.37 3.03
C THR A 24 5.44 -3.01 3.99
N ASP A 25 4.95 -3.91 4.82
CA ASP A 25 5.78 -4.74 5.70
C ASP A 25 6.12 -6.10 5.06
N SER A 26 5.92 -6.24 3.78
CA SER A 26 6.25 -7.45 3.05
C SER A 26 7.73 -7.79 3.17
N TYR A 27 8.05 -9.09 3.28
CA TYR A 27 9.42 -9.56 3.40
C TYR A 27 10.30 -9.23 2.18
N ASP A 28 9.71 -9.04 1.00
CA ASP A 28 10.37 -8.64 -0.24
C ASP A 28 10.30 -7.13 -0.53
N GLU A 29 9.84 -6.34 0.47
CA GLU A 29 9.91 -4.88 0.36
C GLU A 29 11.37 -4.43 0.27
N PRO A 30 11.70 -3.63 -0.73
CA PRO A 30 13.07 -3.16 -0.90
C PRO A 30 13.59 -2.35 0.30
N VAL A 31 14.88 -2.48 0.58
CA VAL A 31 15.56 -1.82 1.71
C VAL A 31 15.29 -0.31 1.71
N SER A 32 15.00 0.22 2.89
CA SER A 32 14.76 1.63 3.16
C SER A 32 15.50 2.05 4.44
N LEU A 33 15.81 3.33 4.57
CA LEU A 33 16.46 3.89 5.77
C LEU A 33 15.62 3.71 7.04
N SER A 34 14.30 3.79 6.90
CA SER A 34 13.35 3.76 8.02
C SER A 34 12.58 2.45 8.05
N SER A 35 12.38 1.89 9.25
CA SER A 35 11.45 0.79 9.50
C SER A 35 9.98 1.23 9.46
N SER A 36 9.71 2.56 9.52
CA SER A 36 8.33 3.06 9.50
C SER A 36 7.69 2.90 8.14
N LEU A 37 6.41 2.52 8.15
CA LEU A 37 5.62 2.34 6.95
C LEU A 37 5.00 3.67 6.48
N LEU A 38 4.98 3.84 5.17
CA LEU A 38 4.28 4.92 4.49
C LEU A 38 3.45 4.34 3.33
N PRO A 39 2.32 3.69 3.63
CA PRO A 39 1.39 3.21 2.61
C PRO A 39 0.74 4.38 1.87
N LEU A 40 0.21 4.10 0.68
CA LEU A 40 -0.40 5.12 -0.19
C LEU A 40 -1.58 5.83 0.48
N GLU A 41 -2.39 5.11 1.24
CA GLU A 41 -3.51 5.66 1.99
C GLU A 41 -3.10 6.69 3.04
N LYS A 42 -1.99 6.42 3.76
CA LYS A 42 -1.45 7.37 4.73
C LYS A 42 -1.00 8.68 4.07
N ILE A 43 -0.39 8.59 2.88
CA ILE A 43 -0.05 9.78 2.09
C ILE A 43 -1.31 10.54 1.71
N TYR A 44 -2.31 9.85 1.14
CA TYR A 44 -3.56 10.46 0.73
C TYR A 44 -4.32 11.11 1.89
N GLY A 45 -4.25 10.53 3.08
CA GLY A 45 -4.88 11.03 4.30
C GLY A 45 -4.21 12.28 4.89
N TYR A 46 -3.01 12.65 4.42
CA TYR A 46 -2.32 13.84 4.92
C TYR A 46 -3.14 15.10 4.65
N ASP A 47 -3.33 15.93 5.68
CA ASP A 47 -3.99 17.24 5.60
C ASP A 47 -2.94 18.34 5.81
N PRO A 48 -2.61 19.10 4.75
CA PRO A 48 -1.65 20.20 4.89
C PRO A 48 -2.16 21.36 5.74
N ASP A 49 -3.46 21.46 5.97
CA ASP A 49 -4.09 22.51 6.79
C ASP A 49 -4.17 22.13 8.28
N GLU A 50 -3.83 20.88 8.63
CA GLU A 50 -3.92 20.38 10.01
C GLU A 50 -3.11 21.27 10.98
N GLY A 51 -3.77 21.79 12.01
CA GLY A 51 -3.15 22.64 13.03
C GLY A 51 -2.87 24.09 12.57
N ILE A 52 -3.27 24.47 11.36
CA ILE A 52 -3.13 25.85 10.85
C ILE A 52 -4.44 26.62 11.13
N ALA A 53 -4.31 27.79 11.80
CA ALA A 53 -5.45 28.65 12.02
C ALA A 53 -6.04 29.13 10.66
N PRO A 54 -7.38 29.30 10.53
CA PRO A 54 -7.99 29.69 9.25
C PRO A 54 -7.39 30.95 8.63
N GLU A 55 -7.04 31.95 9.44
CA GLU A 55 -6.40 33.20 9.01
C GLU A 55 -4.97 33.03 8.49
N ASP A 56 -4.29 31.95 8.90
CA ASP A 56 -2.91 31.66 8.51
C ASP A 56 -2.82 30.75 7.26
N ARG A 57 -3.92 30.11 6.83
CA ARG A 57 -3.94 29.21 5.64
C ARG A 57 -3.45 29.90 4.37
N ARG A 58 -3.62 31.22 4.25
CA ARG A 58 -3.11 32.04 3.14
C ARG A 58 -1.59 31.99 2.97
N TYR A 59 -0.87 31.56 4.00
CA TYR A 59 0.59 31.42 3.97
C TYR A 59 1.03 30.00 3.58
N LEU A 60 0.10 29.05 3.46
CA LEU A 60 0.39 27.73 2.93
C LEU A 60 0.52 27.80 1.41
N LEU A 61 1.76 27.70 0.90
CA LEU A 61 2.04 27.83 -0.53
C LEU A 61 1.88 26.50 -1.29
N GLY A 62 1.81 25.38 -0.59
CA GLY A 62 1.68 24.04 -1.17
C GLY A 62 2.27 22.96 -0.28
N VAL A 63 2.46 21.79 -0.85
CA VAL A 63 3.00 20.59 -0.19
C VAL A 63 4.27 20.11 -0.89
N GLN A 64 5.17 19.50 -0.12
CA GLN A 64 6.42 18.93 -0.63
C GLN A 64 6.57 17.50 -0.14
N ALA A 65 6.97 16.60 -1.03
CA ALA A 65 7.44 15.27 -0.67
C ALA A 65 8.94 15.17 -0.91
N ASN A 66 9.63 14.39 -0.09
CA ASN A 66 11.06 14.16 -0.19
C ASN A 66 11.32 12.70 -0.56
N LEU A 67 12.34 12.47 -1.40
CA LEU A 67 12.88 11.17 -1.74
C LEU A 67 14.38 11.20 -1.51
N TRP A 68 14.81 10.71 -0.36
CA TRP A 68 16.23 10.60 -0.04
C TRP A 68 16.84 9.38 -0.70
N THR A 69 18.07 9.52 -1.20
CA THR A 69 18.64 8.54 -2.15
C THR A 69 19.69 7.61 -1.57
N GLU A 70 19.85 7.55 -0.24
CA GLU A 70 20.83 6.68 0.41
C GLU A 70 20.70 5.21 -0.01
N PHE A 71 19.45 4.74 -0.24
CA PHE A 71 19.15 3.38 -0.69
C PHE A 71 18.56 3.34 -2.10
N ILE A 72 18.57 4.47 -2.83
CA ILE A 72 18.03 4.60 -4.19
C ILE A 72 19.18 4.83 -5.15
N ARG A 73 19.66 3.77 -5.78
CA ARG A 73 20.87 3.79 -6.60
C ARG A 73 20.62 3.91 -8.10
N THR A 74 19.36 3.81 -8.54
CA THR A 74 18.97 3.85 -9.95
C THR A 74 17.71 4.67 -10.15
N GLU A 75 17.52 5.23 -11.35
CA GLU A 75 16.31 5.94 -11.74
C GLU A 75 15.06 5.04 -11.63
N GLY A 76 15.15 3.79 -12.09
CA GLY A 76 14.05 2.83 -11.97
C GLY A 76 13.65 2.56 -10.51
N ARG A 77 14.63 2.61 -9.56
CA ARG A 77 14.31 2.52 -8.14
C ARG A 77 13.64 3.80 -7.63
N ALA A 78 14.03 4.97 -8.13
CA ALA A 78 13.38 6.23 -7.80
C ALA A 78 11.93 6.25 -8.31
N SER A 79 11.70 5.90 -9.58
CA SER A 79 10.36 5.76 -10.17
C SER A 79 9.49 4.78 -9.38
N PHE A 80 10.04 3.62 -8.99
CA PHE A 80 9.35 2.65 -8.15
C PHE A 80 8.93 3.21 -6.78
N GLN A 81 9.72 4.06 -6.16
CA GLN A 81 9.36 4.71 -4.89
C GLN A 81 8.36 5.86 -5.06
N LEU A 82 8.49 6.62 -6.14
CA LEU A 82 7.61 7.74 -6.44
C LEU A 82 6.22 7.29 -6.88
N LEU A 83 6.14 6.29 -7.74
CA LEU A 83 4.90 5.84 -8.37
C LEU A 83 4.31 4.64 -7.64
N PRO A 84 3.03 4.66 -7.21
CA PRO A 84 2.01 5.67 -7.50
C PRO A 84 1.88 6.78 -6.45
N ARG A 85 2.77 6.90 -5.47
CA ARG A 85 2.67 7.84 -4.34
C ARG A 85 2.52 9.30 -4.76
N ILE A 86 3.15 9.68 -5.87
CA ILE A 86 3.06 11.05 -6.40
C ILE A 86 1.63 11.40 -6.85
N TYR A 87 0.79 10.44 -7.19
CA TYR A 87 -0.62 10.71 -7.49
C TYR A 87 -1.42 11.08 -6.25
N ALA A 88 -1.14 10.43 -5.11
CA ALA A 88 -1.72 10.83 -3.83
C ALA A 88 -1.26 12.23 -3.42
N LEU A 89 0.02 12.55 -3.63
CA LEU A 89 0.54 13.90 -3.39
C LEU A 89 -0.14 14.95 -4.28
N ALA A 90 -0.37 14.64 -5.55
CA ALA A 90 -1.07 15.53 -6.46
C ALA A 90 -2.54 15.77 -6.02
N GLU A 91 -3.22 14.74 -5.55
CA GLU A 91 -4.56 14.88 -4.97
C GLU A 91 -4.58 15.81 -3.74
N ILE A 92 -3.58 15.68 -2.86
CA ILE A 92 -3.44 16.56 -1.69
C ILE A 92 -3.20 18.01 -2.12
N ALA A 93 -2.35 18.21 -3.13
CA ALA A 93 -1.95 19.55 -3.58
C ALA A 93 -3.04 20.29 -4.35
N TRP A 94 -3.90 19.58 -5.07
CA TRP A 94 -4.82 20.18 -6.03
C TRP A 94 -6.31 19.98 -5.72
N SER A 95 -6.64 19.09 -4.78
CA SER A 95 -8.04 18.80 -4.44
C SER A 95 -8.41 19.42 -3.10
N PRO A 96 -9.51 20.20 -3.02
CA PRO A 96 -10.04 20.67 -1.76
C PRO A 96 -10.35 19.49 -0.82
N VAL A 97 -10.12 19.66 0.48
CA VAL A 97 -10.27 18.59 1.49
C VAL A 97 -11.69 18.00 1.46
N GLU A 98 -12.71 18.83 1.21
CA GLU A 98 -14.12 18.43 1.15
C GLU A 98 -14.43 17.50 -0.04
N ARG A 99 -13.56 17.48 -1.06
CA ARG A 99 -13.71 16.63 -2.24
C ARG A 99 -12.80 15.40 -2.20
N LYS A 100 -11.99 15.23 -1.17
CA LYS A 100 -11.11 14.08 -1.02
C LYS A 100 -11.94 12.86 -0.61
N SER A 101 -11.76 11.77 -1.34
CA SER A 101 -12.34 10.47 -1.03
C SER A 101 -11.34 9.39 -1.38
N TRP A 102 -10.81 8.72 -0.35
CA TRP A 102 -9.87 7.61 -0.52
C TRP A 102 -10.45 6.53 -1.43
N ARG A 103 -11.70 6.16 -1.18
CA ARG A 103 -12.39 5.14 -1.99
C ARG A 103 -12.46 5.52 -3.46
N GLU A 104 -12.88 6.75 -3.75
CA GLU A 104 -12.97 7.22 -5.14
C GLU A 104 -11.60 7.32 -5.80
N PHE A 105 -10.58 7.80 -5.07
CA PHE A 105 -9.22 7.83 -5.56
C PHE A 105 -8.69 6.42 -5.82
N SER A 106 -8.72 5.53 -4.84
CA SER A 106 -8.11 4.20 -4.90
C SER A 106 -8.84 3.23 -5.83
N GLU A 107 -10.18 3.32 -5.93
CA GLU A 107 -10.99 2.37 -6.71
C GLU A 107 -11.37 2.88 -8.12
N VAL A 108 -11.32 4.20 -8.37
CA VAL A 108 -11.77 4.79 -9.65
C VAL A 108 -10.64 5.50 -10.39
N ARG A 109 -9.98 6.48 -9.75
CA ARG A 109 -8.98 7.31 -10.44
C ARG A 109 -7.63 6.63 -10.56
N LEU A 110 -7.12 6.07 -9.48
CA LEU A 110 -5.82 5.40 -9.46
C LEU A 110 -5.70 4.23 -10.45
N PRO A 111 -6.69 3.34 -10.62
CA PRO A 111 -6.64 2.27 -11.61
C PRO A 111 -6.33 2.74 -13.03
N ALA A 112 -6.91 3.86 -13.45
CA ALA A 112 -6.64 4.44 -14.78
C ALA A 112 -5.20 4.96 -14.92
N HIS A 113 -4.63 5.52 -13.84
CA HIS A 113 -3.23 5.94 -13.81
C HIS A 113 -2.28 4.74 -13.86
N LEU A 114 -2.57 3.69 -13.07
CA LEU A 114 -1.76 2.47 -13.05
C LEU A 114 -1.73 1.77 -14.42
N ALA A 115 -2.89 1.65 -15.09
CA ALA A 115 -2.96 1.07 -16.42
C ALA A 115 -2.12 1.85 -17.45
N ARG A 116 -2.11 3.18 -17.38
CA ARG A 116 -1.30 4.04 -18.27
C ARG A 116 0.19 3.89 -18.03
N ILE A 117 0.62 3.84 -16.75
CA ILE A 117 2.03 3.63 -16.40
C ILE A 117 2.47 2.25 -16.84
N ASP A 118 1.67 1.22 -16.58
CA ASP A 118 1.98 -0.15 -16.99
C ASP A 118 2.22 -0.25 -18.50
N ALA A 119 1.36 0.40 -19.28
CA ALA A 119 1.47 0.44 -20.73
C ALA A 119 2.69 1.26 -21.24
N SER A 120 3.17 2.23 -20.46
CA SER A 120 4.36 3.03 -20.84
C SER A 120 5.68 2.31 -20.62
N GLY A 121 5.69 1.22 -19.84
CA GLY A 121 6.90 0.51 -19.46
C GLY A 121 7.71 1.18 -18.33
N GLU A 122 7.30 2.33 -17.84
CA GLU A 122 7.97 3.03 -16.75
C GLU A 122 7.97 2.18 -15.46
N PRO A 123 9.09 2.07 -14.74
CA PRO A 123 9.12 1.40 -13.46
C PRO A 123 8.18 2.06 -12.45
N TYR A 124 7.33 1.27 -11.81
CA TYR A 124 6.44 1.74 -10.75
C TYR A 124 6.19 0.61 -9.75
N ARG A 125 5.72 0.95 -8.58
CA ARG A 125 5.23 -0.03 -7.59
C ARG A 125 3.83 -0.47 -7.98
N LEU A 126 3.71 -1.72 -8.42
CA LEU A 126 2.39 -2.33 -8.62
C LEU A 126 1.78 -2.62 -7.24
N PRO A 127 0.59 -2.10 -6.94
CA PRO A 127 -0.08 -2.39 -5.67
C PRO A 127 -0.43 -3.87 -5.51
N ALA A 128 -0.48 -4.32 -4.26
CA ALA A 128 -1.08 -5.60 -3.90
C ALA A 128 -2.57 -5.63 -4.29
N PRO A 129 -3.21 -6.83 -4.36
CA PRO A 129 -4.63 -6.91 -4.61
C PRO A 129 -5.41 -6.27 -3.46
N LEU A 130 -6.54 -5.64 -3.77
CA LEU A 130 -7.44 -5.09 -2.76
C LEU A 130 -8.22 -6.22 -2.08
N GLY A 131 -8.51 -6.07 -0.79
CA GLY A 131 -9.31 -7.01 0.00
C GLY A 131 -8.50 -8.06 0.75
N ILE A 132 -7.17 -7.96 0.74
CA ILE A 132 -6.26 -8.79 1.53
C ILE A 132 -5.02 -7.97 1.92
N GLU A 133 -4.56 -8.16 3.15
CA GLU A 133 -3.41 -7.46 3.72
C GLU A 133 -2.46 -8.44 4.42
N ASP A 134 -1.22 -8.01 4.63
CA ASP A 134 -0.25 -8.76 5.43
C ASP A 134 -0.73 -8.88 6.88
N GLY A 135 -0.55 -10.05 7.49
CA GLY A 135 -0.91 -10.24 8.90
C GLY A 135 -1.22 -11.66 9.32
N THR A 136 -1.95 -11.77 10.42
CA THR A 136 -2.44 -13.02 10.97
C THR A 136 -3.91 -12.88 11.34
N SER A 137 -4.72 -13.88 11.00
CA SER A 137 -6.14 -13.94 11.36
C SER A 137 -6.47 -15.31 11.97
N GLU A 138 -7.38 -15.31 12.95
CA GLU A 138 -7.82 -16.52 13.64
C GLU A 138 -9.29 -16.80 13.36
N GLY A 139 -9.62 -18.07 13.05
CA GLY A 139 -10.97 -18.50 12.75
C GLY A 139 -11.02 -19.85 12.05
N GLU A 140 -12.23 -20.39 11.86
CA GLU A 140 -12.46 -21.66 11.17
C GLU A 140 -12.57 -21.48 9.65
N SER A 141 -13.09 -20.34 9.22
CA SER A 141 -13.25 -19.98 7.81
C SER A 141 -13.05 -18.49 7.59
N PHE A 142 -12.55 -18.15 6.42
CA PHE A 142 -12.24 -16.79 6.01
C PHE A 142 -12.80 -16.56 4.62
N SER A 143 -13.50 -15.43 4.45
CA SER A 143 -14.09 -15.03 3.17
C SER A 143 -13.48 -13.71 2.73
N PHE A 144 -12.97 -13.67 1.51
CA PHE A 144 -12.32 -12.50 0.93
C PHE A 144 -13.07 -12.08 -0.35
N VAL A 145 -13.13 -10.77 -0.57
CA VAL A 145 -13.50 -10.19 -1.86
C VAL A 145 -12.26 -9.53 -2.43
N ILE A 146 -11.62 -10.20 -3.39
CA ILE A 146 -10.34 -9.81 -3.95
C ILE A 146 -10.55 -9.05 -5.25
N ARG A 147 -9.94 -7.88 -5.36
CA ARG A 147 -9.97 -7.08 -6.59
C ARG A 147 -8.56 -6.74 -7.03
N PRO A 148 -8.22 -6.95 -8.31
CA PRO A 148 -6.95 -6.48 -8.84
C PRO A 148 -6.91 -4.94 -8.84
N PRO A 149 -5.73 -4.31 -8.75
CA PRO A 149 -5.60 -2.85 -8.67
C PRO A 149 -6.05 -2.11 -9.94
N PHE A 150 -6.06 -2.78 -11.09
CA PHE A 150 -6.64 -2.26 -12.34
C PHE A 150 -6.99 -3.40 -13.30
N PRO A 151 -7.86 -3.15 -14.33
CA PRO A 151 -8.27 -4.18 -15.28
C PRO A 151 -7.08 -4.80 -16.04
N GLY A 152 -7.14 -6.11 -16.23
CA GLY A 152 -6.10 -6.89 -16.91
C GLY A 152 -5.02 -7.45 -15.98
N CYS A 153 -4.94 -7.01 -14.73
CA CYS A 153 -4.08 -7.66 -13.73
C CYS A 153 -4.65 -9.02 -13.34
N LYS A 154 -3.74 -9.96 -13.02
CA LYS A 154 -4.06 -11.27 -12.45
C LYS A 154 -3.53 -11.36 -11.03
N VAL A 155 -4.26 -12.03 -10.16
CA VAL A 155 -3.79 -12.32 -8.79
C VAL A 155 -3.46 -13.80 -8.70
N ARG A 156 -2.19 -14.14 -8.43
CA ARG A 156 -1.74 -15.51 -8.21
C ARG A 156 -1.59 -15.78 -6.72
N TYR A 157 -1.88 -17.00 -6.29
CA TYR A 157 -1.82 -17.35 -4.88
C TYR A 157 -1.36 -18.77 -4.60
N THR A 158 -0.86 -18.98 -3.37
CA THR A 158 -0.57 -20.28 -2.75
C THR A 158 -1.16 -20.34 -1.34
N LEU A 159 -1.41 -21.52 -0.81
CA LEU A 159 -1.89 -21.73 0.57
C LEU A 159 -0.86 -22.43 1.47
N ASN A 160 0.30 -22.75 0.93
CA ASN A 160 1.39 -23.47 1.61
C ASN A 160 2.56 -22.58 2.00
N GLY A 161 2.41 -21.25 1.83
CA GLY A 161 3.47 -20.29 2.10
C GLY A 161 4.59 -20.21 1.06
N ALA A 162 4.47 -20.92 -0.07
CA ALA A 162 5.37 -20.70 -1.21
C ALA A 162 5.09 -19.34 -1.87
N VAL A 163 6.11 -18.74 -2.48
CA VAL A 163 5.94 -17.51 -3.29
C VAL A 163 5.19 -17.88 -4.57
N PRO A 164 4.03 -17.23 -4.86
CA PRO A 164 3.27 -17.55 -6.05
C PRO A 164 4.06 -17.31 -7.33
N GLN A 165 3.99 -18.25 -8.27
CA GLN A 165 4.59 -18.18 -9.60
C GLN A 165 3.50 -17.95 -10.65
N ASP A 166 3.90 -17.67 -11.90
CA ASP A 166 2.97 -17.35 -12.98
C ASP A 166 2.05 -18.52 -13.37
N PHE A 167 2.48 -19.77 -13.08
CA PHE A 167 1.72 -20.99 -13.31
C PHE A 167 0.82 -21.39 -12.13
N ASP A 168 0.93 -20.72 -10.96
CA ASP A 168 0.09 -21.01 -9.83
C ASP A 168 -1.37 -20.58 -10.09
N ARG A 169 -2.26 -20.99 -9.18
CA ARG A 169 -3.69 -20.72 -9.33
C ARG A 169 -3.99 -19.22 -9.35
N GLU A 170 -4.92 -18.84 -10.20
CA GLU A 170 -5.49 -17.50 -10.19
C GLU A 170 -6.54 -17.40 -9.08
N MET A 171 -6.45 -16.33 -8.30
CA MET A 171 -7.37 -16.09 -7.20
C MET A 171 -8.70 -15.56 -7.73
N PRO A 172 -9.84 -16.20 -7.41
CA PRO A 172 -11.15 -15.70 -7.80
C PRO A 172 -11.51 -14.43 -7.02
N GLU A 173 -12.45 -13.63 -7.54
CA GLU A 173 -12.94 -12.44 -6.87
C GLU A 173 -13.51 -12.75 -5.47
N LYS A 174 -14.29 -13.82 -5.35
CA LYS A 174 -14.76 -14.35 -4.06
C LYS A 174 -13.95 -15.59 -3.72
N PHE A 175 -13.28 -15.53 -2.60
CA PHE A 175 -12.35 -16.57 -2.19
C PHE A 175 -12.56 -16.96 -0.73
N ASP A 176 -12.98 -18.20 -0.52
CA ASP A 176 -13.23 -18.76 0.80
C ASP A 176 -12.17 -19.81 1.14
N ILE A 177 -11.66 -19.73 2.37
CA ILE A 177 -10.66 -20.65 2.91
C ILE A 177 -11.17 -21.22 4.21
N ALA A 178 -11.29 -22.54 4.32
CA ALA A 178 -11.48 -23.23 5.57
C ALA A 178 -10.12 -23.65 6.16
N VAL A 179 -9.95 -23.45 7.46
CA VAL A 179 -8.77 -23.90 8.20
C VAL A 179 -9.21 -24.92 9.25
N PRO A 180 -8.82 -26.21 9.11
CA PRO A 180 -9.16 -27.23 10.09
C PRO A 180 -8.67 -26.87 11.48
N ARG A 181 -9.39 -27.37 12.51
CA ARG A 181 -9.04 -27.10 13.90
C ARG A 181 -7.64 -27.61 14.23
N GLY A 182 -6.84 -26.71 14.85
CA GLY A 182 -5.45 -26.97 15.18
C GLY A 182 -4.47 -26.79 14.01
N GLU A 183 -4.96 -26.42 12.83
CA GLU A 183 -4.11 -26.17 11.67
C GLU A 183 -3.85 -24.69 11.43
N GLN A 184 -2.84 -24.46 10.59
CA GLN A 184 -2.47 -23.15 10.05
C GLN A 184 -2.33 -23.23 8.55
N ARG A 185 -2.77 -22.19 7.84
CA ARG A 185 -2.54 -21.99 6.41
C ARG A 185 -1.81 -20.67 6.20
N THR A 186 -0.82 -20.65 5.33
CA THR A 186 -0.15 -19.41 4.94
C THR A 186 -0.54 -19.08 3.51
N LEU A 187 -1.47 -18.15 3.39
CA LEU A 187 -1.88 -17.59 2.11
C LEU A 187 -0.83 -16.57 1.68
N ARG A 188 -0.26 -16.77 0.50
CA ARG A 188 0.54 -15.75 -0.19
C ARG A 188 -0.08 -15.42 -1.53
N CYS A 189 -0.10 -14.13 -1.86
CA CYS A 189 -0.57 -13.70 -3.16
C CYS A 189 0.29 -12.58 -3.74
N VAL A 190 0.27 -12.47 -5.06
CA VAL A 190 0.92 -11.40 -5.84
C VAL A 190 -0.01 -10.95 -6.94
N THR A 191 0.01 -9.66 -7.24
CA THR A 191 -0.58 -9.10 -8.46
C THR A 191 0.42 -9.19 -9.60
N ILE A 192 -0.03 -9.57 -10.78
CA ILE A 192 0.74 -9.55 -12.03
C ILE A 192 0.01 -8.67 -13.03
N ALA A 193 0.66 -7.59 -13.44
CA ALA A 193 0.15 -6.65 -14.44
C ALA A 193 0.26 -7.21 -15.86
N PRO A 194 -0.46 -6.63 -16.85
CA PRO A 194 -0.32 -7.01 -18.26
C PRO A 194 1.10 -6.91 -18.81
N SER A 195 1.92 -5.98 -18.29
CA SER A 195 3.35 -5.87 -18.63
C SER A 195 4.22 -7.01 -18.09
N GLY A 196 3.68 -7.89 -17.24
CA GLY A 196 4.43 -8.90 -16.50
C GLY A 196 5.03 -8.40 -15.18
N ARG A 197 4.83 -7.13 -14.83
CA ARG A 197 5.28 -6.57 -13.55
C ARG A 197 4.54 -7.23 -12.39
N ARG A 198 5.26 -7.45 -11.29
CA ARG A 198 4.75 -8.12 -10.09
C ARG A 198 4.71 -7.14 -8.90
N SER A 199 3.69 -7.27 -8.06
CA SER A 199 3.66 -6.59 -6.76
C SER A 199 4.63 -7.26 -5.77
N THR A 200 4.86 -6.63 -4.62
CA THR A 200 5.37 -7.33 -3.44
C THR A 200 4.40 -8.44 -3.02
N VAL A 201 4.92 -9.42 -2.30
CA VAL A 201 4.13 -10.58 -1.84
C VAL A 201 3.31 -10.18 -0.63
N THR A 202 2.00 -10.28 -0.72
CA THR A 202 1.13 -10.21 0.45
C THR A 202 1.10 -11.56 1.15
N THR A 203 1.32 -11.58 2.46
CA THR A 203 1.34 -12.81 3.29
C THR A 203 0.34 -12.71 4.42
N LEU A 204 -0.65 -13.60 4.43
CA LEU A 204 -1.64 -13.71 5.48
C LEU A 204 -1.59 -15.10 6.10
N VAL A 205 -1.34 -15.15 7.41
CA VAL A 205 -1.33 -16.38 8.20
C VAL A 205 -2.71 -16.59 8.81
N LEU A 206 -3.34 -17.69 8.44
CA LEU A 206 -4.68 -18.08 8.91
C LEU A 206 -4.54 -19.24 9.89
N THR A 207 -5.06 -19.08 11.11
CA THR A 207 -4.95 -20.08 12.17
C THR A 207 -6.32 -20.43 12.73
N ASN A 208 -6.52 -21.72 13.05
CA ASN A 208 -7.66 -22.20 13.82
C ASN A 208 -7.12 -22.88 15.07
N ARG A 209 -6.91 -22.11 16.15
CA ARG A 209 -6.32 -22.62 17.38
C ARG A 209 -7.25 -23.60 18.08
N MET A 210 -6.69 -24.65 18.67
CA MET A 210 -7.41 -25.44 19.66
C MET A 210 -7.68 -24.57 20.88
N GLN A 211 -8.95 -24.42 21.27
CA GLN A 211 -9.24 -23.86 22.59
C GLN A 211 -8.59 -24.80 23.62
N THR A 212 -7.59 -24.31 24.33
CA THR A 212 -7.13 -24.96 25.54
C THR A 212 -8.25 -24.81 26.58
N ASN A 213 -9.08 -25.87 26.75
CA ASN A 213 -9.91 -25.96 27.94
C ASN A 213 -8.96 -26.00 29.14
N ASN A 214 -8.79 -24.88 29.81
CA ASN A 214 -8.19 -24.84 31.11
C ASN A 214 -9.25 -25.45 32.08
N PRO A 215 -9.09 -26.62 32.63
CA PRO A 215 -9.98 -27.09 33.70
C PRO A 215 -9.74 -26.18 34.90
N GLU A 216 -10.83 -25.53 35.40
CA GLU A 216 -10.85 -24.91 36.72
C GLU A 216 -10.54 -25.92 37.85
#